data_3a6110863bed4524aca283968ec9ebb9
#
_entry.id   3a6110863bed4524aca283968ec9ebb9
#
_cell.length_a   1.000
_cell.length_b   1.000
_cell.length_c   1.000
_cell.angle_alpha   90.00
_cell.angle_beta   90.00
_cell.angle_gamma   90.00
#
_symmetry.space_group_name_H-M   'P 1'
#
loop_
_entity.id
_entity.type
_entity.pdbx_description
1 polymer ?
#
loop_
_entity_poly.entity_id
_entity_poly.type
_entity_poly.pdbx_seq_one_letter_code
_entity_poly.pdbx_strand_id
1 'polypeptide(L)'
;MASTTPPDAPTASRALPDWIAAVVTFLSSGAVLVLEVVGLRLIAPYVGITLQTNTAIIGFALAAIAIGAWAGGAAADRTDPRRLIAPLLVAGGALVVAVLPLVRFAGELLTGAAAGNVLLLAAVAVVVPAALLSAVPPMVVALQLGSLAETGSVVGRLSGIGTLGGIVATFATGFLLVAVLPSSVILVGTGILVVLVGLALAVLLRRSAPGVTARLPVGLLVLAVAMPLLAAVAPTPCERETSYHCARVVADPERDSGRVLVLDTLRHSYVDLADPTYLEFEYVQAIASVTDATAPAGAPLSALHVGGGGATLPRYLAEVRPGTVSRVLEVDPGVVEVDEQELGLRTSPELEVSVGDARVALGSEPAGARDLVVGDAFGGLSVPWQLTTSEALELVDRTLADDGVYAVNLIDHPPLDFVRAELATLRSVFPEVLLLARAPVLAGEDGGNVVAVASRRPLPADSIAAAMADRGLAWQVAAGEELTAFVGDAGVLTDDFAPVDQLLTPYASAAG
;
A
#
# COMPACT_ATOMS: atom_id res chain seq x y z
N MET A 1 32.89 30.10 -64.77
CA MET A 1 31.87 30.14 -63.67
C MET A 1 32.46 29.41 -62.46
N ALA A 2 32.97 30.16 -61.49
CA ALA A 2 33.49 29.65 -60.26
C ALA A 2 32.33 29.40 -59.27
N SER A 3 32.15 28.17 -58.89
CA SER A 3 31.17 27.77 -57.85
C SER A 3 31.69 28.25 -56.47
N THR A 4 31.09 29.29 -55.93
CA THR A 4 31.31 29.74 -54.55
C THR A 4 30.41 28.88 -53.68
N THR A 5 30.98 27.85 -53.02
CA THR A 5 30.37 27.16 -51.89
C THR A 5 30.15 28.21 -50.75
N PRO A 6 28.95 28.34 -50.20
CA PRO A 6 28.78 29.22 -49.04
C PRO A 6 29.59 28.67 -47.84
N PRO A 7 30.20 29.55 -47.02
CA PRO A 7 30.95 29.12 -45.85
C PRO A 7 29.99 28.39 -44.90
N ASP A 8 30.41 27.24 -44.40
CA ASP A 8 29.75 26.47 -43.35
C ASP A 8 29.40 27.41 -42.21
N ALA A 9 28.10 27.55 -41.91
CA ALA A 9 27.63 28.24 -40.72
C ALA A 9 28.30 27.56 -39.50
N PRO A 10 28.83 28.32 -38.57
CA PRO A 10 29.45 27.74 -37.38
C PRO A 10 28.41 26.89 -36.66
N THR A 11 28.67 25.59 -36.56
CA THR A 11 27.86 24.67 -35.75
C THR A 11 27.83 25.22 -34.34
N ALA A 12 26.67 25.75 -33.89
CA ALA A 12 26.50 26.22 -32.53
C ALA A 12 26.86 25.08 -31.60
N SER A 13 27.96 25.27 -30.82
CA SER A 13 28.40 24.23 -29.90
C SER A 13 27.27 23.91 -28.91
N ARG A 14 26.82 22.64 -28.85
CA ARG A 14 25.84 22.17 -27.88
C ARG A 14 26.27 22.62 -26.47
N ALA A 15 25.36 23.21 -25.72
CA ALA A 15 25.65 23.80 -24.44
C ALA A 15 25.99 22.78 -23.34
N LEU A 16 25.56 21.50 -23.53
CA LEU A 16 25.83 20.39 -22.64
C LEU A 16 26.29 19.18 -23.46
N PRO A 17 27.26 18.39 -22.95
CA PRO A 17 27.53 17.07 -23.49
C PRO A 17 26.30 16.18 -23.51
N ASP A 18 26.12 15.38 -24.57
CA ASP A 18 24.97 14.53 -24.77
C ASP A 18 24.65 13.60 -23.58
N TRP A 19 25.72 13.03 -22.97
CA TRP A 19 25.56 12.16 -21.82
C TRP A 19 25.05 12.89 -20.56
N ILE A 20 25.41 14.16 -20.35
CA ILE A 20 24.92 14.97 -19.24
C ILE A 20 23.43 15.30 -19.47
N ALA A 21 23.08 15.69 -20.70
CA ALA A 21 21.67 15.90 -21.06
C ALA A 21 20.84 14.63 -20.82
N ALA A 22 21.36 13.47 -21.20
CA ALA A 22 20.73 12.18 -20.96
C ALA A 22 20.56 11.88 -19.45
N VAL A 23 21.60 12.02 -18.65
CA VAL A 23 21.56 11.78 -17.19
C VAL A 23 20.58 12.73 -16.49
N VAL A 24 20.61 14.02 -16.81
CA VAL A 24 19.70 15.00 -16.22
C VAL A 24 18.25 14.68 -16.55
N THR A 25 17.95 14.35 -17.81
CA THR A 25 16.60 13.98 -18.24
C THR A 25 16.13 12.66 -17.59
N PHE A 26 17.01 11.64 -17.56
CA PHE A 26 16.74 10.36 -16.94
C PHE A 26 16.40 10.52 -15.45
N LEU A 27 17.25 11.21 -14.69
CA LEU A 27 17.10 11.38 -13.24
C LEU A 27 15.92 12.28 -12.88
N SER A 28 15.68 13.38 -13.60
CA SER A 28 14.54 14.26 -13.31
C SER A 28 13.20 13.56 -13.57
N SER A 29 13.08 12.80 -14.66
CA SER A 29 11.88 12.02 -14.96
C SER A 29 11.73 10.83 -13.99
N GLY A 30 12.83 10.14 -13.68
CA GLY A 30 12.81 9.05 -12.71
C GLY A 30 12.39 9.50 -11.31
N ALA A 31 12.87 10.64 -10.84
CA ALA A 31 12.53 11.18 -9.52
C ALA A 31 11.02 11.49 -9.38
N VAL A 32 10.34 11.89 -10.46
CA VAL A 32 8.89 12.10 -10.47
C VAL A 32 8.15 10.78 -10.23
N LEU A 33 8.59 9.70 -10.87
CA LEU A 33 7.95 8.38 -10.72
C LEU A 33 8.28 7.73 -9.35
N VAL A 34 9.50 7.96 -8.80
CA VAL A 34 9.78 7.59 -7.41
C VAL A 34 8.82 8.29 -6.46
N LEU A 35 8.63 9.60 -6.65
CA LEU A 35 7.72 10.41 -5.82
C LEU A 35 6.26 9.91 -5.91
N GLU A 36 5.81 9.49 -7.09
CA GLU A 36 4.47 8.93 -7.30
C GLU A 36 4.29 7.63 -6.51
N VAL A 37 5.21 6.67 -6.68
CA VAL A 37 5.16 5.36 -6.00
C VAL A 37 5.26 5.52 -4.47
N VAL A 38 6.21 6.33 -3.99
CA VAL A 38 6.43 6.53 -2.55
C VAL A 38 5.38 7.44 -1.93
N GLY A 39 4.87 8.42 -2.69
CA GLY A 39 3.87 9.38 -2.23
C GLY A 39 2.59 8.72 -1.70
N LEU A 40 2.11 7.67 -2.38
CA LEU A 40 0.98 6.87 -1.93
C LEU A 40 1.23 6.29 -0.52
N ARG A 41 2.39 5.69 -0.32
CA ARG A 41 2.77 5.05 0.95
C ARG A 41 2.92 6.06 2.09
N LEU A 42 3.35 7.28 1.78
CA LEU A 42 3.51 8.35 2.77
C LEU A 42 2.17 8.90 3.28
N ILE A 43 1.13 8.92 2.43
CA ILE A 43 -0.20 9.39 2.85
C ILE A 43 -1.08 8.28 3.43
N ALA A 44 -0.73 7.01 3.19
CA ALA A 44 -1.46 5.84 3.67
C ALA A 44 -1.78 5.87 5.18
N PRO A 45 -0.84 6.24 6.09
CA PRO A 45 -1.10 6.27 7.53
C PRO A 45 -2.17 7.26 7.98
N TYR A 46 -2.60 8.17 7.09
CA TYR A 46 -3.56 9.23 7.40
C TYR A 46 -4.91 9.04 6.73
N VAL A 47 -4.92 8.51 5.50
CA VAL A 47 -6.14 8.41 4.67
C VAL A 47 -6.43 6.98 4.18
N GLY A 48 -5.57 6.02 4.48
CA GLY A 48 -5.66 4.64 4.03
C GLY A 48 -5.24 4.44 2.56
N ILE A 49 -5.11 3.17 2.17
CA ILE A 49 -4.85 2.75 0.78
C ILE A 49 -6.17 2.29 0.18
N THR A 50 -6.69 3.04 -0.77
CA THR A 50 -7.92 2.75 -1.51
C THR A 50 -7.72 3.03 -2.99
N LEU A 51 -8.65 2.58 -3.83
CA LEU A 51 -8.66 2.94 -5.26
C LEU A 51 -8.69 4.47 -5.44
N GLN A 52 -9.43 5.19 -4.57
CA GLN A 52 -9.51 6.66 -4.62
C GLN A 52 -8.16 7.32 -4.31
N THR A 53 -7.43 6.83 -3.30
CA THR A 53 -6.10 7.32 -2.94
C THR A 53 -5.10 7.10 -4.06
N ASN A 54 -5.09 5.91 -4.67
CA ASN A 54 -4.27 5.59 -5.83
C ASN A 54 -4.58 6.52 -7.01
N THR A 55 -5.86 6.67 -7.34
CA THR A 55 -6.32 7.53 -8.45
C THR A 55 -5.93 8.99 -8.23
N ALA A 56 -6.03 9.50 -7.00
CA ALA A 56 -5.65 10.87 -6.66
C ALA A 56 -4.15 11.12 -6.89
N ILE A 57 -3.27 10.23 -6.40
CA ILE A 57 -1.82 10.34 -6.58
C ILE A 57 -1.45 10.31 -8.08
N ILE A 58 -1.95 9.32 -8.82
CA ILE A 58 -1.67 9.19 -10.26
C ILE A 58 -2.19 10.40 -11.02
N GLY A 59 -3.43 10.82 -10.76
CA GLY A 59 -4.06 11.96 -11.42
C GLY A 59 -3.29 13.27 -11.19
N PHE A 60 -2.89 13.56 -9.96
CA PHE A 60 -2.08 14.73 -9.64
C PHE A 60 -0.66 14.65 -10.20
N ALA A 61 -0.03 13.47 -10.22
CA ALA A 61 1.28 13.28 -10.84
C ALA A 61 1.24 13.59 -12.33
N LEU A 62 0.27 13.02 -13.06
CA LEU A 62 0.08 13.27 -14.49
C LEU A 62 -0.22 14.74 -14.79
N ALA A 63 -1.09 15.38 -14.01
CA ALA A 63 -1.38 16.81 -14.14
C ALA A 63 -0.13 17.68 -13.89
N ALA A 64 0.64 17.35 -12.86
CA ALA A 64 1.89 18.03 -12.52
C ALA A 64 2.94 17.87 -13.64
N ILE A 65 3.08 16.66 -14.20
CA ILE A 65 3.95 16.39 -15.35
C ILE A 65 3.55 17.26 -16.54
N ALA A 66 2.27 17.31 -16.89
CA ALA A 66 1.77 18.08 -18.02
C ALA A 66 2.00 19.59 -17.82
N ILE A 67 1.65 20.13 -16.65
CA ILE A 67 1.84 21.55 -16.32
C ILE A 67 3.32 21.90 -16.30
N GLY A 68 4.14 21.07 -15.66
CA GLY A 68 5.60 21.26 -15.57
C GLY A 68 6.25 21.27 -16.95
N ALA A 69 5.94 20.29 -17.80
CA ALA A 69 6.49 20.21 -19.14
C ALA A 69 6.09 21.42 -20.01
N TRP A 70 4.81 21.83 -19.94
CA TRP A 70 4.35 23.03 -20.63
C TRP A 70 5.04 24.30 -20.13
N ALA A 71 5.10 24.49 -18.82
CA ALA A 71 5.73 25.66 -18.22
C ALA A 71 7.25 25.69 -18.49
N GLY A 72 7.92 24.54 -18.45
CA GLY A 72 9.34 24.39 -18.76
C GLY A 72 9.66 24.74 -20.21
N GLY A 73 8.86 24.28 -21.16
CA GLY A 73 8.98 24.67 -22.58
C GLY A 73 8.76 26.16 -22.78
N ALA A 74 7.67 26.72 -22.24
CA ALA A 74 7.38 28.15 -22.34
C ALA A 74 8.44 29.05 -21.67
N ALA A 75 9.09 28.57 -20.60
CA ALA A 75 10.19 29.27 -19.96
C ALA A 75 11.47 29.20 -20.79
N ALA A 76 11.75 28.07 -21.45
CA ALA A 76 12.89 27.90 -22.34
C ALA A 76 12.84 28.81 -23.56
N ASP A 77 11.61 29.13 -24.05
CA ASP A 77 11.41 30.08 -25.17
C ASP A 77 11.69 31.55 -24.77
N ARG A 78 11.59 31.88 -23.48
CA ARG A 78 11.72 33.27 -22.98
C ARG A 78 13.01 33.56 -22.28
N THR A 79 13.67 32.52 -21.75
CA THR A 79 14.84 32.67 -20.88
C THR A 79 15.84 31.59 -21.23
N ASP A 80 17.14 31.92 -21.22
CA ASP A 80 18.21 30.93 -21.44
C ASP A 80 18.06 29.76 -20.43
N PRO A 81 17.78 28.53 -20.89
CA PRO A 81 17.59 27.35 -20.02
C PRO A 81 18.79 27.07 -19.10
N ARG A 82 20.01 27.46 -19.50
CA ARG A 82 21.23 27.32 -18.65
C ARG A 82 21.12 28.03 -17.29
N ARG A 83 20.26 29.06 -17.21
CA ARG A 83 20.02 29.80 -15.96
C ARG A 83 19.00 29.13 -15.07
N LEU A 84 18.12 28.30 -15.63
CA LEU A 84 16.95 27.73 -14.94
C LEU A 84 17.11 26.27 -14.54
N ILE A 85 17.78 25.42 -15.33
CA ILE A 85 17.80 23.96 -15.11
C ILE A 85 18.42 23.62 -13.73
N ALA A 86 19.58 24.20 -13.40
CA ALA A 86 20.22 23.90 -12.12
C ALA A 86 19.41 24.39 -10.91
N PRO A 87 18.87 25.63 -10.87
CA PRO A 87 17.95 26.06 -9.83
C PRO A 87 16.69 25.19 -9.72
N LEU A 88 16.12 24.76 -10.84
CA LEU A 88 14.92 23.89 -10.85
C LEU A 88 15.22 22.51 -10.26
N LEU A 89 16.35 21.89 -10.60
CA LEU A 89 16.77 20.64 -9.99
C LEU A 89 16.99 20.78 -8.48
N VAL A 90 17.69 21.83 -8.03
CA VAL A 90 17.91 22.07 -6.60
C VAL A 90 16.58 22.31 -5.88
N ALA A 91 15.71 23.15 -6.44
CA ALA A 91 14.40 23.42 -5.87
C ALA A 91 13.50 22.16 -5.86
N GLY A 92 13.43 21.46 -7.00
CA GLY A 92 12.66 20.23 -7.13
C GLY A 92 13.12 19.15 -6.16
N GLY A 93 14.43 18.89 -6.08
CA GLY A 93 15.00 17.94 -5.14
C GLY A 93 14.79 18.32 -3.67
N ALA A 94 14.96 19.60 -3.32
CA ALA A 94 14.67 20.08 -1.97
C ALA A 94 13.19 19.95 -1.61
N LEU A 95 12.28 20.17 -2.57
CA LEU A 95 10.83 19.98 -2.37
C LEU A 95 10.44 18.51 -2.33
N VAL A 96 11.13 17.61 -3.04
CA VAL A 96 10.95 16.17 -2.85
C VAL A 96 11.26 15.78 -1.40
N VAL A 97 12.36 16.30 -0.82
CA VAL A 97 12.64 16.06 0.62
C VAL A 97 11.57 16.71 1.51
N ALA A 98 11.10 17.91 1.15
CA ALA A 98 10.08 18.65 1.92
C ALA A 98 8.72 17.93 1.95
N VAL A 99 8.41 17.05 0.99
CA VAL A 99 7.18 16.26 1.00
C VAL A 99 7.04 15.48 2.31
N LEU A 100 8.11 14.88 2.81
CA LEU A 100 8.06 14.08 4.05
C LEU A 100 7.54 14.88 5.25
N PRO A 101 8.16 16.00 5.68
CA PRO A 101 7.63 16.79 6.79
C PRO A 101 6.28 17.43 6.46
N LEU A 102 6.03 17.87 5.22
CA LEU A 102 4.76 18.47 4.84
C LEU A 102 3.61 17.47 4.97
N VAL A 103 3.78 16.24 4.47
CA VAL A 103 2.76 15.19 4.58
C VAL A 103 2.55 14.79 6.04
N ARG A 104 3.62 14.67 6.84
CA ARG A 104 3.52 14.32 8.25
C ARG A 104 2.75 15.36 9.05
N PHE A 105 3.04 16.65 8.90
CA PHE A 105 2.31 17.72 9.58
C PHE A 105 0.90 17.93 9.03
N ALA A 106 0.71 17.88 7.71
CA ALA A 106 -0.62 18.01 7.11
C ALA A 106 -1.50 16.79 7.42
N GLY A 107 -0.92 15.60 7.45
CA GLY A 107 -1.60 14.34 7.71
C GLY A 107 -2.24 14.29 9.09
N GLU A 108 -1.58 14.82 10.13
CA GLU A 108 -2.17 14.93 11.46
C GLU A 108 -3.45 15.76 11.51
N LEU A 109 -3.59 16.73 10.59
CA LEU A 109 -4.75 17.60 10.47
C LEU A 109 -5.82 17.06 9.52
N LEU A 110 -5.44 16.18 8.59
CA LEU A 110 -6.26 15.70 7.47
C LEU A 110 -6.47 14.17 7.55
N THR A 111 -6.71 13.68 8.75
CA THR A 111 -6.97 12.24 8.96
C THR A 111 -8.34 11.83 8.45
N GLY A 112 -8.46 10.58 8.01
CA GLY A 112 -9.71 9.95 7.58
C GLY A 112 -9.93 9.97 6.06
N ALA A 113 -10.78 9.08 5.60
CA ALA A 113 -11.02 8.77 4.19
C ALA A 113 -11.93 9.75 3.45
N ALA A 114 -12.27 10.91 4.04
CA ALA A 114 -13.01 11.93 3.32
C ALA A 114 -12.27 12.36 2.04
N ALA A 115 -12.97 12.37 0.91
CA ALA A 115 -12.38 12.65 -0.41
C ALA A 115 -11.55 13.95 -0.44
N GLY A 116 -11.97 14.98 0.32
CA GLY A 116 -11.23 16.23 0.46
C GLY A 116 -9.85 16.04 1.09
N ASN A 117 -9.73 15.22 2.15
CA ASN A 117 -8.47 14.94 2.82
C ASN A 117 -7.53 14.16 1.90
N VAL A 118 -8.04 13.13 1.22
CA VAL A 118 -7.30 12.34 0.23
C VAL A 118 -6.73 13.24 -0.87
N LEU A 119 -7.56 14.08 -1.48
CA LEU A 119 -7.14 14.99 -2.56
C LEU A 119 -6.11 16.01 -2.09
N LEU A 120 -6.30 16.61 -0.90
CA LEU A 120 -5.35 17.59 -0.37
C LEU A 120 -4.00 16.98 -0.04
N LEU A 121 -3.96 15.83 0.64
CA LEU A 121 -2.70 15.15 0.96
C LEU A 121 -1.98 14.67 -0.29
N ALA A 122 -2.71 14.10 -1.26
CA ALA A 122 -2.13 13.69 -2.55
C ALA A 122 -1.55 14.90 -3.31
N ALA A 123 -2.26 16.03 -3.33
CA ALA A 123 -1.75 17.25 -3.96
C ALA A 123 -0.47 17.78 -3.27
N VAL A 124 -0.46 17.82 -1.92
CA VAL A 124 0.72 18.23 -1.12
C VAL A 124 1.91 17.32 -1.42
N ALA A 125 1.66 16.01 -1.51
CA ALA A 125 2.72 15.02 -1.73
C ALA A 125 3.39 15.15 -3.11
N VAL A 126 2.64 15.51 -4.17
CA VAL A 126 3.13 15.28 -5.54
C VAL A 126 3.19 16.54 -6.40
N VAL A 127 2.22 17.47 -6.32
CA VAL A 127 2.00 18.48 -7.39
C VAL A 127 3.22 19.38 -7.61
N VAL A 128 3.70 20.03 -6.56
CA VAL A 128 4.75 21.06 -6.74
C VAL A 128 6.09 20.45 -7.11
N PRO A 129 6.62 19.43 -6.40
CA PRO A 129 7.93 18.85 -6.75
C PRO A 129 7.89 18.18 -8.13
N ALA A 130 6.83 17.45 -8.47
CA ALA A 130 6.70 16.81 -9.78
C ALA A 130 6.64 17.83 -10.93
N ALA A 131 5.90 18.92 -10.76
CA ALA A 131 5.83 19.97 -11.79
C ALA A 131 7.20 20.64 -12.04
N LEU A 132 7.97 20.92 -10.97
CA LEU A 132 9.30 21.51 -11.12
C LEU A 132 10.29 20.56 -11.82
N LEU A 133 10.26 19.28 -11.45
CA LEU A 133 11.13 18.27 -12.06
C LEU A 133 10.76 18.00 -13.51
N SER A 134 9.47 18.01 -13.83
CA SER A 134 8.96 17.82 -15.20
C SER A 134 9.19 19.01 -16.11
N ALA A 135 9.52 20.19 -15.56
CA ALA A 135 9.95 21.34 -16.37
C ALA A 135 11.37 21.19 -16.92
N VAL A 136 12.19 20.29 -16.36
CA VAL A 136 13.60 20.12 -16.73
C VAL A 136 13.78 19.48 -18.13
N PRO A 137 13.13 18.37 -18.51
CA PRO A 137 13.33 17.72 -19.81
C PRO A 137 13.13 18.65 -21.03
N PRO A 138 12.04 19.44 -21.15
CA PRO A 138 11.89 20.34 -22.30
C PRO A 138 12.97 21.43 -22.36
N MET A 139 13.47 21.90 -21.21
CA MET A 139 14.59 22.83 -21.17
C MET A 139 15.91 22.19 -21.65
N VAL A 140 16.14 20.92 -21.31
CA VAL A 140 17.30 20.16 -21.80
C VAL A 140 17.19 19.94 -23.31
N VAL A 141 15.99 19.63 -23.81
CA VAL A 141 15.74 19.55 -25.27
C VAL A 141 16.12 20.87 -25.95
N ALA A 142 15.65 22.00 -25.43
CA ALA A 142 15.94 23.32 -25.99
C ALA A 142 17.47 23.62 -26.05
N LEU A 143 18.25 23.16 -25.05
CA LEU A 143 19.71 23.29 -25.07
C LEU A 143 20.43 22.38 -26.06
N GLN A 144 19.83 21.28 -26.46
CA GLN A 144 20.41 20.29 -27.36
C GLN A 144 20.04 20.53 -28.82
N LEU A 145 19.06 21.42 -29.09
CA LEU A 145 18.65 21.78 -30.45
C LEU A 145 19.70 22.67 -31.09
N GLY A 146 20.45 22.14 -32.05
CA GLY A 146 21.39 22.90 -32.90
C GLY A 146 20.77 23.47 -34.15
N SER A 147 19.76 22.78 -34.71
CA SER A 147 19.04 23.19 -35.90
C SER A 147 17.62 22.62 -35.92
N LEU A 148 16.71 23.22 -36.70
CA LEU A 148 15.36 22.72 -36.90
C LEU A 148 15.32 21.34 -37.57
N ALA A 149 16.33 21.00 -38.36
CA ALA A 149 16.44 19.72 -39.04
C ALA A 149 16.69 18.54 -38.07
N GLU A 150 17.25 18.80 -36.87
CA GLU A 150 17.56 17.79 -35.85
C GLU A 150 16.46 17.64 -34.79
N THR A 151 15.40 18.46 -34.86
CA THR A 151 14.34 18.52 -33.82
C THR A 151 13.77 17.14 -33.51
N GLY A 152 13.37 16.38 -34.52
CA GLY A 152 12.76 15.07 -34.33
C GLY A 152 13.67 14.06 -33.63
N SER A 153 14.97 14.02 -33.99
CA SER A 153 15.94 13.10 -33.41
C SER A 153 16.31 13.47 -31.96
N VAL A 154 16.48 14.75 -31.66
CA VAL A 154 16.82 15.24 -30.32
C VAL A 154 15.63 15.07 -29.37
N VAL A 155 14.43 15.46 -29.79
CA VAL A 155 13.19 15.30 -28.99
C VAL A 155 12.93 13.82 -28.76
N GLY A 156 12.93 13.01 -29.82
CA GLY A 156 12.68 11.55 -29.69
C GLY A 156 13.66 10.86 -28.75
N ARG A 157 14.96 11.16 -28.89
CA ARG A 157 16.02 10.58 -28.03
C ARG A 157 15.83 10.98 -26.56
N LEU A 158 15.68 12.27 -26.25
CA LEU A 158 15.58 12.73 -24.88
C LEU A 158 14.24 12.33 -24.23
N SER A 159 13.13 12.36 -24.99
CA SER A 159 11.83 11.84 -24.49
C SER A 159 11.93 10.34 -24.19
N GLY A 160 12.56 9.55 -25.07
CA GLY A 160 12.79 8.14 -24.81
C GLY A 160 13.64 7.87 -23.56
N ILE A 161 14.71 8.66 -23.36
CA ILE A 161 15.56 8.59 -22.15
C ILE A 161 14.77 8.97 -20.91
N GLY A 162 13.92 10.00 -20.94
CA GLY A 162 13.07 10.38 -19.84
C GLY A 162 12.06 9.31 -19.46
N THR A 163 11.40 8.73 -20.49
CA THR A 163 10.48 7.60 -20.29
C THR A 163 11.21 6.39 -19.68
N LEU A 164 12.40 6.05 -20.22
CA LEU A 164 13.20 4.96 -19.65
C LEU A 164 13.60 5.24 -18.20
N GLY A 165 13.95 6.50 -17.87
CA GLY A 165 14.23 6.92 -16.51
C GLY A 165 13.03 6.68 -15.58
N GLY A 166 11.83 7.04 -16.01
CA GLY A 166 10.60 6.76 -15.29
C GLY A 166 10.37 5.25 -15.09
N ILE A 167 10.45 4.47 -16.15
CA ILE A 167 10.25 3.01 -16.11
C ILE A 167 11.25 2.37 -15.12
N VAL A 168 12.54 2.65 -15.29
CA VAL A 168 13.58 2.09 -14.41
C VAL A 168 13.37 2.50 -12.96
N ALA A 169 13.03 3.77 -12.71
CA ALA A 169 12.76 4.27 -11.37
C ALA A 169 11.54 3.58 -10.73
N THR A 170 10.45 3.39 -11.50
CA THR A 170 9.24 2.71 -11.02
C THR A 170 9.54 1.25 -10.64
N PHE A 171 10.18 0.50 -11.53
CA PHE A 171 10.53 -0.90 -11.23
C PHE A 171 11.55 -1.01 -10.10
N ALA A 172 12.59 -0.18 -10.10
CA ALA A 172 13.59 -0.19 -9.02
C ALA A 172 12.94 0.16 -7.68
N THR A 173 12.05 1.14 -7.64
CA THR A 173 11.36 1.55 -6.40
C THR A 173 10.41 0.45 -5.94
N GLY A 174 9.51 -0.03 -6.82
CA GLY A 174 8.46 -0.97 -6.44
C GLY A 174 8.96 -2.38 -6.11
N PHE A 175 9.99 -2.87 -6.80
CA PHE A 175 10.47 -4.26 -6.60
C PHE A 175 11.74 -4.40 -5.79
N LEU A 176 12.58 -3.35 -5.69
CA LEU A 176 13.88 -3.44 -5.02
C LEU A 176 13.96 -2.51 -3.82
N LEU A 177 13.72 -1.20 -4.00
CA LEU A 177 14.00 -0.23 -2.95
C LEU A 177 13.01 -0.37 -1.78
N VAL A 178 11.71 -0.50 -2.04
CA VAL A 178 10.67 -0.66 -1.01
C VAL A 178 10.83 -1.96 -0.22
N ALA A 179 11.40 -3.00 -0.84
CA ALA A 179 11.66 -4.26 -0.16
C ALA A 179 12.80 -4.19 0.87
N VAL A 180 13.71 -3.20 0.76
CA VAL A 180 14.92 -3.14 1.60
C VAL A 180 15.10 -1.80 2.33
N LEU A 181 14.34 -0.75 1.97
CA LEU A 181 14.47 0.59 2.53
C LEU A 181 13.09 1.16 2.90
N PRO A 182 12.99 1.88 4.02
CA PRO A 182 11.81 2.67 4.35
C PRO A 182 11.47 3.69 3.25
N SER A 183 10.19 3.93 3.03
CA SER A 183 9.69 4.90 2.04
C SER A 183 10.24 6.32 2.28
N SER A 184 10.37 6.71 3.54
CA SER A 184 10.99 7.98 3.96
C SER A 184 12.45 8.09 3.50
N VAL A 185 13.25 7.03 3.63
CA VAL A 185 14.65 6.99 3.19
C VAL A 185 14.76 7.08 1.66
N ILE A 186 13.90 6.36 0.93
CA ILE A 186 13.87 6.41 -0.54
C ILE A 186 13.57 7.83 -1.02
N LEU A 187 12.56 8.48 -0.42
CA LEU A 187 12.17 9.84 -0.80
C LEU A 187 13.29 10.85 -0.53
N VAL A 188 13.82 10.85 0.69
CA VAL A 188 14.90 11.78 1.10
C VAL A 188 16.15 11.54 0.25
N GLY A 189 16.54 10.28 0.04
CA GLY A 189 17.68 9.91 -0.81
C GLY A 189 17.51 10.38 -2.26
N THR A 190 16.32 10.23 -2.84
CA THR A 190 15.99 10.71 -4.19
C THR A 190 16.11 12.24 -4.27
N GLY A 191 15.51 12.96 -3.31
CA GLY A 191 15.60 14.42 -3.29
C GLY A 191 17.03 14.93 -3.14
N ILE A 192 17.83 14.33 -2.25
CA ILE A 192 19.26 14.66 -2.08
C ILE A 192 20.04 14.39 -3.38
N LEU A 193 19.81 13.25 -4.03
CA LEU A 193 20.46 12.92 -5.31
C LEU A 193 20.18 14.00 -6.36
N VAL A 194 18.91 14.42 -6.51
CA VAL A 194 18.51 15.46 -7.46
C VAL A 194 19.15 16.81 -7.12
N VAL A 195 19.21 17.19 -5.82
CA VAL A 195 19.94 18.40 -5.37
C VAL A 195 21.40 18.34 -5.76
N LEU A 196 22.08 17.23 -5.50
CA LEU A 196 23.49 17.05 -5.83
C LEU A 196 23.76 17.16 -7.34
N VAL A 197 22.89 16.57 -8.16
CA VAL A 197 22.95 16.69 -9.62
C VAL A 197 22.76 18.16 -10.05
N GLY A 198 21.80 18.87 -9.45
CA GLY A 198 21.55 20.29 -9.71
C GLY A 198 22.78 21.16 -9.35
N LEU A 199 23.41 20.90 -8.19
CA LEU A 199 24.63 21.60 -7.76
C LEU A 199 25.81 21.30 -8.68
N ALA A 200 26.03 20.04 -9.05
CA ALA A 200 27.09 19.64 -9.98
C ALA A 200 26.91 20.32 -11.35
N LEU A 201 25.66 20.35 -11.85
CA LEU A 201 25.31 21.01 -13.10
C LEU A 201 25.57 22.53 -13.02
N ALA A 202 25.23 23.18 -11.90
CA ALA A 202 25.52 24.61 -11.70
C ALA A 202 27.00 24.91 -11.78
N VAL A 203 27.86 24.07 -11.17
CA VAL A 203 29.33 24.21 -11.24
C VAL A 203 29.81 24.00 -12.68
N LEU A 204 29.31 22.99 -13.37
CA LEU A 204 29.68 22.69 -14.75
C LEU A 204 29.34 23.85 -15.69
N LEU A 205 28.09 24.35 -15.62
CA LEU A 205 27.61 25.45 -16.47
C LEU A 205 28.42 26.76 -16.23
N ARG A 206 28.78 27.03 -14.97
CA ARG A 206 29.69 28.18 -14.65
C ARG A 206 31.04 28.08 -15.32
N ARG A 207 31.60 26.87 -15.43
CA ARG A 207 32.91 26.63 -16.06
C ARG A 207 32.85 26.70 -17.58
N SER A 208 31.77 26.21 -18.17
CA SER A 208 31.61 26.11 -19.64
C SER A 208 31.09 27.40 -20.30
N ALA A 209 30.41 28.28 -19.54
CA ALA A 209 29.84 29.52 -20.05
C ALA A 209 29.96 30.65 -19.02
N PRO A 210 31.16 31.27 -18.90
CA PRO A 210 31.44 32.27 -17.85
C PRO A 210 30.52 33.51 -17.87
N GLY A 211 29.87 33.82 -18.99
CA GLY A 211 28.89 34.93 -19.13
C GLY A 211 27.47 34.58 -18.73
N VAL A 212 27.15 33.29 -18.52
CA VAL A 212 25.83 32.80 -18.15
C VAL A 212 25.91 32.21 -16.75
N THR A 213 25.85 33.06 -15.73
CA THR A 213 25.88 32.55 -14.35
C THR A 213 24.51 32.03 -13.96
N ALA A 214 24.38 30.70 -13.84
CA ALA A 214 23.32 30.09 -13.04
C ALA A 214 23.56 30.49 -11.56
N ARG A 215 22.96 31.61 -11.15
CA ARG A 215 22.99 32.02 -9.74
C ARG A 215 21.99 31.15 -8.99
N LEU A 216 22.49 30.27 -8.12
CA LEU A 216 21.64 29.61 -7.15
C LEU A 216 21.28 30.65 -6.08
N PRO A 217 19.99 31.01 -5.92
CA PRO A 217 19.57 31.89 -4.84
C PRO A 217 19.97 31.26 -3.49
N VAL A 218 20.51 32.09 -2.57
CA VAL A 218 20.88 31.62 -1.23
C VAL A 218 19.72 30.91 -0.55
N GLY A 219 18.48 31.39 -0.76
CA GLY A 219 17.30 30.72 -0.23
C GLY A 219 17.11 29.26 -0.68
N LEU A 220 17.49 28.91 -1.93
CA LEU A 220 17.44 27.51 -2.38
C LEU A 220 18.51 26.63 -1.69
N LEU A 221 19.68 27.18 -1.42
CA LEU A 221 20.70 26.46 -0.67
C LEU A 221 20.28 26.24 0.79
N VAL A 222 19.68 27.27 1.40
CA VAL A 222 19.08 27.15 2.75
C VAL A 222 17.98 26.10 2.73
N LEU A 223 17.07 26.12 1.76
CA LEU A 223 16.00 25.12 1.62
C LEU A 223 16.57 23.71 1.48
N ALA A 224 17.58 23.51 0.63
CA ALA A 224 18.21 22.22 0.40
C ALA A 224 18.89 21.63 1.66
N VAL A 225 19.32 22.47 2.59
CA VAL A 225 19.90 22.04 3.88
C VAL A 225 18.82 21.90 4.96
N ALA A 226 17.86 22.83 5.00
CA ALA A 226 16.83 22.86 6.04
C ALA A 226 15.82 21.71 5.91
N MET A 227 15.47 21.29 4.67
CA MET A 227 14.45 20.26 4.49
C MET A 227 14.86 18.87 5.00
N PRO A 228 16.09 18.37 4.77
CA PRO A 228 16.56 17.13 5.41
C PRO A 228 16.55 17.19 6.95
N LEU A 229 16.93 18.34 7.52
CA LEU A 229 16.89 18.55 8.98
C LEU A 229 15.48 18.55 9.50
N LEU A 230 14.56 19.22 8.81
CA LEU A 230 13.14 19.22 9.18
C LEU A 230 12.51 17.82 9.03
N ALA A 231 12.89 17.09 8.00
CA ALA A 231 12.44 15.71 7.80
C ALA A 231 12.88 14.78 8.94
N ALA A 232 14.08 15.00 9.50
CA ALA A 232 14.62 14.22 10.60
C ALA A 232 13.93 14.47 11.95
N VAL A 233 13.28 15.62 12.13
CA VAL A 233 12.58 15.99 13.38
C VAL A 233 11.06 16.02 13.23
N ALA A 234 10.53 15.79 12.04
CA ALA A 234 9.10 15.73 11.80
C ALA A 234 8.48 14.53 12.54
N PRO A 235 7.27 14.67 13.09
CA PRO A 235 6.59 13.56 13.75
C PRO A 235 6.48 12.37 12.79
N THR A 236 6.62 11.16 13.32
CA THR A 236 6.45 9.96 12.52
C THR A 236 5.20 9.21 12.96
N PRO A 237 4.29 8.88 12.05
CA PRO A 237 3.11 8.08 12.37
C PRO A 237 3.48 6.61 12.61
N CYS A 238 4.66 6.18 12.15
CA CYS A 238 5.13 4.80 12.18
C CYS A 238 6.24 4.63 13.21
N GLU A 239 6.19 3.59 14.00
CA GLU A 239 7.35 3.08 14.72
C GLU A 239 8.24 2.31 13.75
N ARG A 240 7.61 1.62 12.79
CA ARG A 240 8.29 0.92 11.72
C ARG A 240 7.58 1.11 10.38
N GLU A 241 8.31 1.56 9.36
CA GLU A 241 7.88 1.51 7.97
C GLU A 241 8.27 0.13 7.41
N THR A 242 7.29 -0.74 7.18
CA THR A 242 7.49 -2.08 6.61
C THR A 242 7.44 -2.04 5.07
N SER A 243 7.56 -3.20 4.42
CA SER A 243 7.39 -3.28 2.97
C SER A 243 5.95 -2.99 2.50
N TYR A 244 4.95 -3.15 3.37
CA TYR A 244 3.54 -2.98 3.03
C TYR A 244 2.87 -1.87 3.82
N HIS A 245 3.23 -1.65 5.08
CA HIS A 245 2.49 -0.81 6.02
C HIS A 245 3.36 0.16 6.81
N CYS A 246 2.70 1.14 7.40
CA CYS A 246 3.19 1.94 8.51
C CYS A 246 2.71 1.26 9.80
N ALA A 247 3.58 0.53 10.47
CA ALA A 247 3.26 -0.23 11.68
C ALA A 247 3.60 0.57 12.94
N ARG A 248 2.73 0.45 13.96
CA ARG A 248 2.96 0.92 15.32
C ARG A 248 2.23 0.03 16.32
N VAL A 249 2.76 -0.08 17.53
CA VAL A 249 2.13 -0.80 18.64
C VAL A 249 1.68 0.21 19.71
N VAL A 250 0.40 0.22 20.00
CA VAL A 250 -0.20 1.14 20.96
C VAL A 250 -0.57 0.36 22.22
N ALA A 251 -0.09 0.81 23.39
CA ALA A 251 -0.48 0.24 24.67
C ALA A 251 -1.96 0.55 24.95
N ASP A 252 -2.69 -0.43 25.50
CA ASP A 252 -4.05 -0.22 25.96
C ASP A 252 -4.02 0.52 27.29
N PRO A 253 -4.67 1.70 27.40
CA PRO A 253 -4.71 2.46 28.65
C PRO A 253 -5.53 1.79 29.77
N GLU A 254 -6.42 0.84 29.40
CA GLU A 254 -7.29 0.16 30.36
C GLU A 254 -6.72 -1.21 30.78
N ARG A 255 -5.70 -1.71 30.06
CA ARG A 255 -5.10 -3.02 30.31
C ARG A 255 -3.59 -2.98 30.09
N ASP A 256 -2.82 -2.95 31.16
CA ASP A 256 -1.35 -2.76 31.15
C ASP A 256 -0.60 -3.73 30.22
N SER A 257 -1.07 -4.97 30.11
CA SER A 257 -0.52 -6.01 29.22
C SER A 257 -1.06 -5.96 27.79
N GLY A 258 -2.12 -5.16 27.54
CA GLY A 258 -2.78 -5.04 26.24
C GLY A 258 -1.94 -4.23 25.24
N ARG A 259 -1.87 -4.73 24.03
CA ARG A 259 -1.18 -4.09 22.90
C ARG A 259 -2.08 -4.15 21.66
N VAL A 260 -2.18 -3.02 20.98
CA VAL A 260 -2.90 -2.90 19.70
C VAL A 260 -1.88 -2.74 18.59
N LEU A 261 -1.84 -3.67 17.65
CA LEU A 261 -1.14 -3.49 16.39
C LEU A 261 -1.98 -2.61 15.47
N VAL A 262 -1.41 -1.47 15.10
CA VAL A 262 -2.02 -0.56 14.14
C VAL A 262 -1.18 -0.56 12.87
N LEU A 263 -1.81 -0.90 11.74
CA LEU A 263 -1.22 -0.84 10.42
C LEU A 263 -1.93 0.27 9.63
N ASP A 264 -1.17 1.27 9.20
CA ASP A 264 -1.68 2.50 8.59
C ASP A 264 -2.73 3.20 9.49
N THR A 265 -4.01 3.17 9.09
CA THR A 265 -5.10 3.79 9.84
C THR A 265 -5.88 2.82 10.72
N LEU A 266 -5.62 1.51 10.64
CA LEU A 266 -6.51 0.49 11.18
C LEU A 266 -5.89 -0.26 12.36
N ARG A 267 -6.74 -0.59 13.35
CA ARG A 267 -6.44 -1.54 14.41
C ARG A 267 -6.54 -2.96 13.82
N HIS A 268 -5.40 -3.58 13.55
CA HIS A 268 -5.35 -4.91 12.92
C HIS A 268 -5.40 -6.06 13.92
N SER A 269 -4.74 -5.92 15.07
CA SER A 269 -4.74 -6.95 16.09
C SER A 269 -4.70 -6.36 17.49
N TYR A 270 -5.22 -7.11 18.43
CA TYR A 270 -5.04 -6.88 19.85
C TYR A 270 -4.37 -8.10 20.48
N VAL A 271 -3.30 -7.88 21.22
CA VAL A 271 -2.56 -8.93 21.94
C VAL A 271 -2.49 -8.56 23.41
N ASP A 272 -2.91 -9.47 24.29
CA ASP A 272 -2.59 -9.39 25.69
C ASP A 272 -1.29 -10.20 25.96
N LEU A 273 -0.25 -9.50 26.42
CA LEU A 273 1.07 -10.11 26.64
C LEU A 273 1.10 -11.02 27.87
N ALA A 274 0.15 -10.88 28.81
CA ALA A 274 0.07 -11.65 30.04
C ALA A 274 -0.99 -12.76 29.99
N ASP A 275 -2.01 -12.60 29.14
CA ASP A 275 -3.15 -13.51 29.04
C ASP A 275 -3.50 -13.81 27.59
N PRO A 276 -2.93 -14.84 26.98
CA PRO A 276 -3.20 -15.22 25.59
C PRO A 276 -4.63 -15.71 25.37
N THR A 277 -5.43 -15.93 26.42
CA THR A 277 -6.84 -16.30 26.30
C THR A 277 -7.77 -15.11 26.14
N TYR A 278 -7.28 -13.89 26.40
CA TYR A 278 -8.05 -12.68 26.21
C TYR A 278 -8.18 -12.31 24.73
N LEU A 279 -9.39 -12.22 24.25
CA LEU A 279 -9.74 -11.83 22.89
C LEU A 279 -10.53 -10.53 22.91
N GLU A 280 -9.93 -9.43 22.45
CA GLU A 280 -10.56 -8.11 22.43
C GLU A 280 -11.57 -7.97 21.28
N PHE A 281 -11.18 -8.43 20.09
CA PHE A 281 -12.01 -8.22 18.90
C PHE A 281 -13.12 -9.25 18.79
N GLU A 282 -14.36 -8.77 18.60
CA GLU A 282 -15.55 -9.62 18.50
C GLU A 282 -15.46 -10.68 17.39
N TYR A 283 -14.86 -10.34 16.24
CA TYR A 283 -14.72 -11.31 15.15
C TYR A 283 -13.76 -12.46 15.51
N VAL A 284 -12.68 -12.17 16.27
CA VAL A 284 -11.77 -13.21 16.78
C VAL A 284 -12.50 -14.11 17.79
N GLN A 285 -13.32 -13.52 18.66
CA GLN A 285 -14.17 -14.27 19.59
C GLN A 285 -15.20 -15.15 18.83
N ALA A 286 -15.78 -14.64 17.72
CA ALA A 286 -16.68 -15.41 16.88
C ALA A 286 -15.96 -16.61 16.23
N ILE A 287 -14.74 -16.42 15.68
CA ILE A 287 -13.92 -17.52 15.12
C ILE A 287 -13.56 -18.53 16.23
N ALA A 288 -13.19 -18.08 17.42
CA ALA A 288 -12.94 -18.95 18.57
C ALA A 288 -14.19 -19.76 18.94
N SER A 289 -15.39 -19.14 18.89
CA SER A 289 -16.66 -19.83 19.13
C SER A 289 -16.95 -20.91 18.08
N VAL A 290 -16.57 -20.68 16.82
CA VAL A 290 -16.65 -21.71 15.77
C VAL A 290 -15.78 -22.91 16.14
N THR A 291 -14.53 -22.68 16.58
CA THR A 291 -13.63 -23.79 16.98
C THR A 291 -14.13 -24.54 18.20
N ASP A 292 -14.78 -23.86 19.15
CA ASP A 292 -15.36 -24.49 20.34
C ASP A 292 -16.58 -25.37 20.02
N ALA A 293 -17.33 -24.98 18.98
CA ALA A 293 -18.53 -25.72 18.56
C ALA A 293 -18.25 -26.87 17.58
N THR A 294 -17.16 -26.77 16.80
CA THR A 294 -16.85 -27.74 15.73
C THR A 294 -15.82 -28.80 16.11
N ALA A 295 -15.04 -28.58 17.17
CA ALA A 295 -14.03 -29.51 17.65
C ALA A 295 -14.23 -29.86 19.13
N PRO A 296 -13.86 -31.06 19.60
CA PRO A 296 -13.96 -31.44 21.02
C PRO A 296 -13.19 -30.45 21.90
N ALA A 297 -13.74 -30.13 23.06
CA ALA A 297 -13.12 -29.18 23.99
C ALA A 297 -11.68 -29.62 24.38
N GLY A 298 -10.73 -28.71 24.27
CA GLY A 298 -9.31 -28.95 24.58
C GLY A 298 -8.56 -29.89 23.63
N ALA A 299 -9.21 -30.45 22.61
CA ALA A 299 -8.53 -31.27 21.62
C ALA A 299 -7.59 -30.41 20.75
N PRO A 300 -6.36 -30.87 20.47
CA PRO A 300 -5.43 -30.14 19.61
C PRO A 300 -5.97 -30.08 18.17
N LEU A 301 -5.59 -29.03 17.46
CA LEU A 301 -5.97 -28.78 16.06
C LEU A 301 -4.72 -28.63 15.19
N SER A 302 -4.86 -28.97 13.91
CA SER A 302 -3.97 -28.53 12.85
C SER A 302 -4.61 -27.29 12.19
N ALA A 303 -4.07 -26.10 12.47
CA ALA A 303 -4.63 -24.84 11.99
C ALA A 303 -3.72 -24.16 10.97
N LEU A 304 -4.34 -23.53 9.95
CA LEU A 304 -3.67 -22.65 9.00
C LEU A 304 -4.31 -21.28 9.10
N HIS A 305 -3.50 -20.24 9.27
CA HIS A 305 -3.93 -18.86 9.35
C HIS A 305 -3.42 -18.09 8.12
N VAL A 306 -4.34 -17.60 7.30
CA VAL A 306 -4.07 -16.73 6.14
C VAL A 306 -4.17 -15.29 6.60
N GLY A 307 -3.01 -14.65 6.82
CA GLY A 307 -2.84 -13.41 7.54
C GLY A 307 -2.32 -13.65 8.96
N GLY A 308 -1.26 -12.90 9.33
CA GLY A 308 -0.58 -13.09 10.62
C GLY A 308 -1.08 -12.13 11.69
N GLY A 309 -1.14 -10.85 11.35
CA GLY A 309 -1.38 -9.79 12.32
C GLY A 309 -0.55 -10.00 13.58
N GLY A 310 -1.08 -9.76 14.77
CA GLY A 310 -0.41 -10.02 16.06
C GLY A 310 -0.37 -11.48 16.50
N ALA A 311 -0.72 -12.43 15.64
CA ALA A 311 -0.84 -13.87 15.93
C ALA A 311 -1.74 -14.16 17.15
N THR A 312 -2.79 -13.40 17.35
CA THR A 312 -3.68 -13.50 18.53
C THR A 312 -4.38 -14.85 18.58
N LEU A 313 -5.04 -15.26 17.50
CA LEU A 313 -5.78 -16.51 17.47
C LEU A 313 -4.87 -17.76 17.55
N PRO A 314 -3.70 -17.84 16.86
CA PRO A 314 -2.75 -18.92 17.06
C PRO A 314 -2.32 -19.11 18.51
N ARG A 315 -2.03 -18.00 19.22
CA ARG A 315 -1.64 -18.03 20.65
C ARG A 315 -2.80 -18.48 21.54
N TYR A 316 -4.00 -17.97 21.28
CA TYR A 316 -5.20 -18.39 21.98
C TYR A 316 -5.40 -19.91 21.85
N LEU A 317 -5.34 -20.44 20.62
CA LEU A 317 -5.52 -21.85 20.37
C LEU A 317 -4.46 -22.72 21.07
N ALA A 318 -3.19 -22.27 21.08
CA ALA A 318 -2.12 -22.98 21.78
C ALA A 318 -2.38 -23.09 23.29
N GLU A 319 -2.98 -22.05 23.90
CA GLU A 319 -3.27 -22.03 25.34
C GLU A 319 -4.50 -22.88 25.69
N VAL A 320 -5.62 -22.71 24.95
CA VAL A 320 -6.89 -23.39 25.28
C VAL A 320 -6.97 -24.82 24.71
N ARG A 321 -6.09 -25.16 23.75
CA ARG A 321 -6.01 -26.49 23.09
C ARG A 321 -4.54 -26.92 22.98
N PRO A 322 -3.92 -27.32 24.11
CA PRO A 322 -2.50 -27.70 24.12
C PRO A 322 -2.17 -28.80 23.10
N GLY A 323 -1.08 -28.64 22.36
CA GLY A 323 -0.69 -29.51 21.27
C GLY A 323 -1.25 -29.10 19.88
N THR A 324 -2.02 -27.99 19.80
CA THR A 324 -2.41 -27.42 18.52
C THR A 324 -1.18 -26.96 17.74
N VAL A 325 -1.15 -27.32 16.45
CA VAL A 325 -0.11 -26.88 15.51
C VAL A 325 -0.71 -25.82 14.60
N SER A 326 -0.20 -24.60 14.70
CA SER A 326 -0.61 -23.46 13.88
C SER A 326 0.48 -23.07 12.89
N ARG A 327 0.11 -22.95 11.62
CA ARG A 327 0.93 -22.31 10.59
C ARG A 327 0.31 -21.00 10.16
N VAL A 328 1.10 -19.93 10.19
CA VAL A 328 0.68 -18.58 9.83
C VAL A 328 1.35 -18.20 8.51
N LEU A 329 0.56 -17.72 7.55
CA LEU A 329 1.03 -17.18 6.27
C LEU A 329 0.96 -15.66 6.35
N GLU A 330 2.09 -14.96 6.42
CA GLU A 330 2.17 -13.51 6.52
C GLU A 330 2.98 -12.95 5.34
N VAL A 331 2.44 -11.97 4.65
CA VAL A 331 3.10 -11.39 3.47
C VAL A 331 4.19 -10.38 3.86
N ASP A 332 4.03 -9.72 5.01
CA ASP A 332 4.91 -8.63 5.45
C ASP A 332 5.93 -9.10 6.51
N PRO A 333 7.21 -9.29 6.13
CA PRO A 333 8.24 -9.66 7.09
C PRO A 333 8.43 -8.62 8.20
N GLY A 334 8.11 -7.34 7.92
CA GLY A 334 8.20 -6.27 8.91
C GLY A 334 7.13 -6.36 10.00
N VAL A 335 5.94 -6.88 9.68
CA VAL A 335 4.90 -7.18 10.68
C VAL A 335 5.37 -8.31 11.59
N VAL A 336 5.94 -9.39 11.03
CA VAL A 336 6.50 -10.49 11.82
C VAL A 336 7.59 -9.99 12.79
N GLU A 337 8.47 -9.10 12.32
CA GLU A 337 9.50 -8.50 13.18
C GLU A 337 8.90 -7.66 14.32
N VAL A 338 7.82 -6.90 14.08
CA VAL A 338 7.09 -6.15 15.13
C VAL A 338 6.47 -7.12 16.12
N ASP A 339 5.85 -8.19 15.67
CA ASP A 339 5.24 -9.21 16.50
C ASP A 339 6.26 -9.87 17.44
N GLU A 340 7.45 -10.19 16.92
CA GLU A 340 8.53 -10.78 17.71
C GLU A 340 9.12 -9.83 18.74
N GLN A 341 9.27 -8.54 18.37
CA GLN A 341 9.93 -7.54 19.20
C GLN A 341 9.00 -6.93 20.25
N GLU A 342 7.74 -6.67 19.88
CA GLU A 342 6.83 -5.85 20.69
C GLU A 342 5.57 -6.59 21.15
N LEU A 343 5.12 -7.59 20.38
CA LEU A 343 3.92 -8.37 20.71
C LEU A 343 4.22 -9.76 21.28
N GLY A 344 5.51 -10.06 21.53
CA GLY A 344 5.91 -11.30 22.21
C GLY A 344 5.69 -12.56 21.40
N LEU A 345 5.61 -12.50 20.07
CA LEU A 345 5.57 -13.69 19.22
C LEU A 345 6.83 -14.53 19.41
N ARG A 346 6.65 -15.81 19.62
CA ARG A 346 7.72 -16.80 19.67
C ARG A 346 7.34 -17.97 18.76
N THR A 347 8.10 -18.15 17.71
CA THR A 347 7.95 -19.31 16.83
C THR A 347 8.43 -20.57 17.52
N SER A 348 7.76 -21.68 17.24
CA SER A 348 8.05 -23.01 17.77
C SER A 348 7.64 -24.07 16.74
N PRO A 349 7.90 -25.37 16.97
CA PRO A 349 7.32 -26.40 16.12
C PRO A 349 5.79 -26.44 16.09
N GLU A 350 5.12 -25.90 17.13
CA GLU A 350 3.67 -25.77 17.20
C GLU A 350 3.14 -24.44 16.62
N LEU A 351 4.00 -23.44 16.45
CA LEU A 351 3.65 -22.13 15.88
C LEU A 351 4.69 -21.70 14.86
N GLU A 352 4.45 -22.04 13.61
CA GLU A 352 5.29 -21.66 12.47
C GLU A 352 4.75 -20.41 11.78
N VAL A 353 5.62 -19.46 11.44
CA VAL A 353 5.30 -18.32 10.59
C VAL A 353 6.06 -18.45 9.27
N SER A 354 5.34 -18.45 8.17
CA SER A 354 5.88 -18.48 6.80
C SER A 354 5.64 -17.14 6.12
N VAL A 355 6.74 -16.43 5.82
CA VAL A 355 6.66 -15.14 5.11
C VAL A 355 6.51 -15.39 3.61
N GLY A 356 5.46 -14.82 3.02
CA GLY A 356 5.20 -14.90 1.58
C GLY A 356 3.73 -14.73 1.20
N ASP A 357 3.48 -14.79 -0.11
CA ASP A 357 2.13 -14.70 -0.65
C ASP A 357 1.30 -15.94 -0.29
N ALA A 358 0.19 -15.73 0.42
CA ALA A 358 -0.69 -16.79 0.90
C ALA A 358 -1.36 -17.56 -0.26
N ARG A 359 -1.70 -16.91 -1.38
CA ARG A 359 -2.26 -17.61 -2.56
C ARG A 359 -1.28 -18.65 -3.11
N VAL A 360 0.00 -18.29 -3.16
CA VAL A 360 1.06 -19.19 -3.63
C VAL A 360 1.29 -20.30 -2.60
N ALA A 361 1.32 -19.97 -1.31
CA ALA A 361 1.53 -20.93 -0.23
C ALA A 361 0.40 -21.96 -0.15
N LEU A 362 -0.87 -21.55 -0.25
CA LEU A 362 -2.05 -22.43 -0.33
C LEU A 362 -1.92 -23.47 -1.44
N GLY A 363 -1.34 -23.09 -2.58
CA GLY A 363 -1.09 -24.01 -3.69
C GLY A 363 -0.17 -25.19 -3.33
N SER A 364 0.70 -25.04 -2.33
CA SER A 364 1.67 -26.03 -1.87
C SER A 364 1.29 -26.72 -0.55
N GLU A 365 0.20 -26.29 0.13
CA GLU A 365 -0.27 -26.93 1.35
C GLU A 365 -0.70 -28.38 1.08
N PRO A 366 -0.41 -29.32 2.00
CA PRO A 366 -0.86 -30.70 1.87
C PRO A 366 -2.39 -30.79 1.88
N ALA A 367 -2.94 -31.65 1.04
CA ALA A 367 -4.37 -31.91 1.00
C ALA A 367 -4.85 -32.62 2.27
N GLY A 368 -6.01 -32.23 2.80
CA GLY A 368 -6.65 -32.85 3.95
C GLY A 368 -5.89 -32.72 5.27
N ALA A 369 -4.99 -31.73 5.37
CA ALA A 369 -4.06 -31.62 6.50
C ALA A 369 -4.53 -30.68 7.62
N ARG A 370 -5.61 -29.91 7.41
CA ARG A 370 -6.02 -28.86 8.34
C ARG A 370 -7.43 -29.10 8.88
N ASP A 371 -7.55 -29.06 10.20
CA ASP A 371 -8.85 -29.07 10.88
C ASP A 371 -9.52 -27.70 10.84
N LEU A 372 -8.70 -26.65 10.79
CA LEU A 372 -9.14 -25.26 10.74
C LEU A 372 -8.28 -24.46 9.74
N VAL A 373 -8.93 -23.72 8.86
CA VAL A 373 -8.32 -22.65 8.08
C VAL A 373 -8.99 -21.32 8.46
N VAL A 374 -8.20 -20.32 8.76
CA VAL A 374 -8.69 -18.97 9.11
C VAL A 374 -8.23 -18.00 8.04
N GLY A 375 -9.18 -17.29 7.41
CA GLY A 375 -8.92 -16.20 6.49
C GLY A 375 -9.02 -14.85 7.22
N ASP A 376 -7.89 -14.18 7.43
CA ASP A 376 -7.83 -12.86 8.08
C ASP A 376 -6.72 -12.01 7.47
N ALA A 377 -6.65 -11.99 6.14
CA ALA A 377 -5.67 -11.24 5.39
C ALA A 377 -6.31 -10.00 4.74
N PHE A 378 -5.73 -8.84 5.01
CA PHE A 378 -6.22 -7.57 4.52
C PHE A 378 -5.11 -6.73 3.87
N GLY A 379 -5.44 -6.09 2.73
CA GLY A 379 -4.64 -5.05 2.09
C GLY A 379 -5.24 -3.67 2.40
N GLY A 380 -5.16 -3.23 3.65
CA GLY A 380 -5.94 -2.11 4.15
C GLY A 380 -7.30 -2.57 4.67
N LEU A 381 -8.41 -2.11 4.05
CA LEU A 381 -9.78 -2.53 4.43
C LEU A 381 -10.31 -3.69 3.59
N SER A 382 -9.72 -3.96 2.44
CA SER A 382 -10.18 -5.03 1.55
C SER A 382 -9.37 -6.30 1.74
N VAL A 383 -10.05 -7.44 1.62
CA VAL A 383 -9.38 -8.72 1.40
C VAL A 383 -8.72 -8.68 0.02
N PRO A 384 -7.46 -9.09 -0.13
CA PRO A 384 -6.82 -9.17 -1.45
C PRO A 384 -7.63 -10.04 -2.40
N TRP A 385 -8.00 -9.51 -3.57
CA TRP A 385 -8.91 -10.16 -4.50
C TRP A 385 -8.51 -11.61 -4.86
N GLN A 386 -7.20 -11.88 -4.94
CA GLN A 386 -6.67 -13.21 -5.23
C GLN A 386 -6.93 -14.26 -4.12
N LEU A 387 -7.47 -13.85 -2.97
CA LEU A 387 -7.86 -14.74 -1.87
C LEU A 387 -9.38 -14.92 -1.77
N THR A 388 -10.18 -14.20 -2.59
CA THR A 388 -11.66 -14.21 -2.55
C THR A 388 -12.29 -14.98 -3.71
N THR A 389 -11.49 -15.54 -4.61
CA THR A 389 -11.97 -16.21 -5.83
C THR A 389 -12.34 -17.67 -5.56
N SER A 390 -13.23 -18.22 -6.37
CA SER A 390 -13.59 -19.66 -6.33
C SER A 390 -12.36 -20.55 -6.39
N GLU A 391 -11.37 -20.18 -7.21
CA GLU A 391 -10.11 -20.92 -7.36
C GLU A 391 -9.23 -20.82 -6.09
N ALA A 392 -9.31 -19.72 -5.34
CA ALA A 392 -8.65 -19.61 -4.03
C ALA A 392 -9.35 -20.50 -3.01
N LEU A 393 -10.68 -20.47 -2.99
CA LEU A 393 -11.50 -21.28 -2.07
C LEU A 393 -11.36 -22.78 -2.36
N GLU A 394 -11.17 -23.20 -3.62
CA GLU A 394 -10.85 -24.59 -3.96
C GLU A 394 -9.49 -25.04 -3.38
N LEU A 395 -8.50 -24.13 -3.29
CA LEU A 395 -7.24 -24.44 -2.61
C LEU A 395 -7.44 -24.58 -1.10
N VAL A 396 -8.28 -23.71 -0.50
CA VAL A 396 -8.65 -23.84 0.92
C VAL A 396 -9.39 -25.15 1.16
N ASP A 397 -10.40 -25.46 0.35
CA ASP A 397 -11.16 -26.72 0.44
C ASP A 397 -10.24 -27.93 0.36
N ARG A 398 -9.35 -27.97 -0.63
CA ARG A 398 -8.35 -29.06 -0.76
C ARG A 398 -7.50 -29.24 0.50
N THR A 399 -7.15 -28.14 1.17
CA THR A 399 -6.28 -28.15 2.35
C THR A 399 -7.00 -28.65 3.60
N LEU A 400 -8.33 -28.48 3.68
CA LEU A 400 -9.15 -28.92 4.80
C LEU A 400 -9.26 -30.46 4.89
N ALA A 401 -9.23 -30.96 6.11
CA ALA A 401 -9.64 -32.32 6.45
C ALA A 401 -11.14 -32.52 6.11
N ASP A 402 -11.60 -33.77 6.14
CA ASP A 402 -12.99 -34.11 5.75
C ASP A 402 -14.07 -33.42 6.62
N ASP A 403 -13.75 -33.15 7.88
CA ASP A 403 -14.58 -32.43 8.85
C ASP A 403 -13.99 -31.04 9.22
N GLY A 404 -13.02 -30.60 8.43
CA GLY A 404 -12.36 -29.31 8.61
C GLY A 404 -13.29 -28.12 8.32
N VAL A 405 -12.95 -26.99 8.93
CA VAL A 405 -13.73 -25.75 8.85
C VAL A 405 -12.88 -24.60 8.33
N TYR A 406 -13.44 -23.83 7.41
CA TYR A 406 -12.91 -22.53 7.00
C TYR A 406 -13.72 -21.42 7.66
N ALA A 407 -13.05 -20.50 8.35
CA ALA A 407 -13.64 -19.31 8.94
C ALA A 407 -12.94 -18.07 8.39
N VAL A 408 -13.64 -17.16 7.76
CA VAL A 408 -13.07 -15.96 7.14
C VAL A 408 -13.69 -14.69 7.71
N ASN A 409 -12.81 -13.76 8.12
CA ASN A 409 -13.18 -12.41 8.52
C ASN A 409 -13.34 -11.53 7.28
N LEU A 410 -14.47 -10.85 7.17
CA LEU A 410 -14.79 -9.91 6.10
C LEU A 410 -15.21 -8.58 6.74
N ILE A 411 -14.86 -7.46 6.08
CA ILE A 411 -15.30 -6.13 6.49
C ILE A 411 -16.07 -5.51 5.33
N ASP A 412 -17.28 -5.07 5.59
CA ASP A 412 -18.08 -4.33 4.60
C ASP A 412 -19.13 -3.47 5.30
N HIS A 413 -19.69 -2.51 4.57
CA HIS A 413 -20.81 -1.67 5.02
C HIS A 413 -21.92 -1.67 3.97
N PRO A 414 -23.15 -1.28 4.35
CA PRO A 414 -24.26 -1.26 3.40
C PRO A 414 -23.91 -0.58 2.07
N PRO A 415 -24.21 -1.21 0.93
CA PRO A 415 -25.18 -2.32 0.74
C PRO A 415 -24.64 -3.74 0.96
N LEU A 416 -23.38 -3.92 1.45
CA LEU A 416 -22.75 -5.21 1.74
C LEU A 416 -22.51 -6.07 0.47
N ASP A 417 -22.23 -5.44 -0.65
CA ASP A 417 -22.14 -6.14 -1.94
C ASP A 417 -20.92 -7.07 -2.00
N PHE A 418 -19.81 -6.70 -1.34
CA PHE A 418 -18.63 -7.56 -1.25
C PHE A 418 -18.91 -8.81 -0.41
N VAL A 419 -19.49 -8.66 0.78
CA VAL A 419 -19.84 -9.81 1.65
C VAL A 419 -20.81 -10.74 0.95
N ARG A 420 -21.81 -10.21 0.24
CA ARG A 420 -22.76 -11.01 -0.55
C ARG A 420 -22.08 -11.80 -1.66
N ALA A 421 -21.15 -11.17 -2.40
CA ALA A 421 -20.38 -11.82 -3.46
C ALA A 421 -19.44 -12.90 -2.91
N GLU A 422 -18.78 -12.65 -1.79
CA GLU A 422 -17.92 -13.63 -1.13
C GLU A 422 -18.74 -14.83 -0.62
N LEU A 423 -19.90 -14.61 -0.04
CA LEU A 423 -20.80 -15.69 0.36
C LEU A 423 -21.33 -16.50 -0.84
N ALA A 424 -21.62 -15.84 -1.98
CA ALA A 424 -21.97 -16.54 -3.22
C ALA A 424 -20.79 -17.41 -3.70
N THR A 425 -19.57 -16.91 -3.57
CA THR A 425 -18.34 -17.62 -3.95
C THR A 425 -18.09 -18.81 -3.02
N LEU A 426 -18.21 -18.63 -1.71
CA LEU A 426 -18.11 -19.72 -0.73
C LEU A 426 -19.14 -20.84 -1.03
N ARG A 427 -20.39 -20.47 -1.32
CA ARG A 427 -21.45 -21.44 -1.67
C ARG A 427 -21.24 -22.16 -2.99
N SER A 428 -20.41 -21.63 -3.89
CA SER A 428 -20.05 -22.33 -5.13
C SER A 428 -19.07 -23.47 -4.91
N VAL A 429 -18.30 -23.42 -3.80
CA VAL A 429 -17.25 -24.40 -3.45
C VAL A 429 -17.68 -25.31 -2.31
N PHE A 430 -18.29 -24.74 -1.27
CA PHE A 430 -18.67 -25.47 -0.06
C PHE A 430 -20.16 -25.74 0.00
N PRO A 431 -20.59 -26.97 0.35
CA PRO A 431 -22.01 -27.29 0.52
C PRO A 431 -22.65 -26.63 1.74
N GLU A 432 -21.87 -26.36 2.78
CA GLU A 432 -22.33 -25.76 4.04
C GLU A 432 -21.65 -24.41 4.26
N VAL A 433 -22.44 -23.36 4.37
CA VAL A 433 -21.97 -21.99 4.63
C VAL A 433 -22.89 -21.31 5.65
N LEU A 434 -22.29 -20.63 6.62
CA LEU A 434 -22.97 -19.79 7.60
C LEU A 434 -22.40 -18.37 7.54
N LEU A 435 -23.21 -17.39 7.94
CA LEU A 435 -22.77 -16.02 8.20
C LEU A 435 -23.00 -15.67 9.66
N LEU A 436 -21.94 -15.25 10.36
CA LEU A 436 -21.99 -14.77 11.73
C LEU A 436 -21.85 -13.24 11.71
N ALA A 437 -22.82 -12.53 12.26
CA ALA A 437 -22.79 -11.07 12.32
C ALA A 437 -23.74 -10.52 13.38
N ARG A 438 -23.65 -9.24 13.67
CA ARG A 438 -24.63 -8.52 14.48
C ARG A 438 -25.97 -8.41 13.73
N ALA A 439 -27.08 -8.40 14.47
CA ALA A 439 -28.42 -8.32 13.87
C ALA A 439 -28.62 -7.13 12.89
N PRO A 440 -28.15 -5.89 13.17
CA PRO A 440 -28.29 -4.79 12.22
C PRO A 440 -27.51 -5.01 10.90
N VAL A 441 -26.39 -5.75 10.95
CA VAL A 441 -25.63 -6.11 9.74
C VAL A 441 -26.41 -7.10 8.89
N LEU A 442 -26.99 -8.14 9.50
CA LEU A 442 -27.85 -9.09 8.80
C LEU A 442 -29.08 -8.43 8.19
N ALA A 443 -29.60 -7.37 8.83
CA ALA A 443 -30.68 -6.55 8.28
C ALA A 443 -30.25 -5.58 7.16
N GLY A 444 -28.93 -5.45 6.89
CA GLY A 444 -28.39 -4.49 5.92
C GLY A 444 -28.45 -3.03 6.38
N GLU A 445 -28.60 -2.78 7.68
CA GLU A 445 -28.73 -1.46 8.30
C GLU A 445 -27.38 -0.92 8.83
N ASP A 446 -26.44 -1.81 9.10
CA ASP A 446 -25.11 -1.49 9.63
C ASP A 446 -24.05 -2.34 8.92
N GLY A 447 -22.78 -2.06 9.20
CA GLY A 447 -21.63 -2.77 8.67
C GLY A 447 -20.56 -3.06 9.72
N GLY A 448 -19.38 -3.46 9.25
CA GLY A 448 -18.23 -3.82 10.07
C GLY A 448 -17.77 -5.24 9.79
N ASN A 449 -17.14 -5.86 10.81
CA ASN A 449 -16.69 -7.24 10.68
C ASN A 449 -17.87 -8.20 10.68
N VAL A 450 -17.78 -9.20 9.81
CA VAL A 450 -18.62 -10.40 9.79
C VAL A 450 -17.71 -11.62 9.62
N VAL A 451 -18.15 -12.79 10.07
CA VAL A 451 -17.41 -14.04 9.89
C VAL A 451 -18.25 -14.99 9.04
N ALA A 452 -17.74 -15.35 7.86
CA ALA A 452 -18.31 -16.44 7.09
C ALA A 452 -17.63 -17.76 7.48
N VAL A 453 -18.43 -18.82 7.61
CA VAL A 453 -17.94 -20.15 7.99
C VAL A 453 -18.37 -21.14 6.93
N ALA A 454 -17.43 -21.95 6.45
CA ALA A 454 -17.71 -22.94 5.39
C ALA A 454 -17.12 -24.31 5.73
N SER A 455 -17.78 -25.38 5.31
CA SER A 455 -17.35 -26.76 5.54
C SER A 455 -17.96 -27.71 4.50
N ARG A 456 -17.35 -28.89 4.36
CA ARG A 456 -17.94 -30.03 3.61
C ARG A 456 -19.03 -30.74 4.38
N ARG A 457 -19.04 -30.60 5.71
CA ARG A 457 -19.98 -31.25 6.63
C ARG A 457 -20.97 -30.25 7.22
N PRO A 458 -22.15 -30.71 7.65
CA PRO A 458 -23.10 -29.85 8.33
C PRO A 458 -22.47 -29.13 9.52
N LEU A 459 -22.64 -27.80 9.56
CA LEU A 459 -22.13 -26.95 10.62
C LEU A 459 -23.14 -26.85 11.78
N PRO A 460 -22.70 -26.97 13.05
CA PRO A 460 -23.58 -26.94 14.22
C PRO A 460 -23.99 -25.49 14.57
N ALA A 461 -24.86 -24.86 13.78
CA ALA A 461 -25.24 -23.45 13.90
C ALA A 461 -25.72 -23.08 15.32
N ASP A 462 -26.57 -23.92 15.95
CA ASP A 462 -27.05 -23.67 17.31
C ASP A 462 -25.91 -23.71 18.35
N SER A 463 -24.96 -24.64 18.19
CA SER A 463 -23.80 -24.73 19.09
C SER A 463 -22.87 -23.52 18.92
N ILE A 464 -22.68 -23.03 17.68
CA ILE A 464 -21.89 -21.83 17.41
C ILE A 464 -22.58 -20.62 18.04
N ALA A 465 -23.90 -20.47 17.87
CA ALA A 465 -24.65 -19.39 18.49
C ALA A 465 -24.56 -19.43 20.04
N ALA A 466 -24.66 -20.62 20.65
CA ALA A 466 -24.50 -20.78 22.09
C ALA A 466 -23.08 -20.40 22.55
N ALA A 467 -22.03 -20.84 21.84
CA ALA A 467 -20.66 -20.51 22.18
C ALA A 467 -20.36 -18.99 22.04
N MET A 468 -20.96 -18.30 21.07
CA MET A 468 -20.90 -16.84 20.95
C MET A 468 -21.60 -16.15 22.14
N ALA A 469 -22.79 -16.65 22.51
CA ALA A 469 -23.55 -16.10 23.64
C ALA A 469 -22.80 -16.29 24.98
N ASP A 470 -22.13 -17.43 25.19
CA ASP A 470 -21.29 -17.71 26.37
C ASP A 470 -20.11 -16.73 26.48
N ARG A 471 -19.63 -16.19 25.36
CA ARG A 471 -18.62 -15.12 25.32
C ARG A 471 -19.21 -13.72 25.46
N GLY A 472 -20.53 -13.58 25.54
CA GLY A 472 -21.22 -12.29 25.62
C GLY A 472 -21.38 -11.57 24.28
N LEU A 473 -21.13 -12.24 23.14
CA LEU A 473 -21.33 -11.64 21.82
C LEU A 473 -22.80 -11.55 21.47
N ALA A 474 -23.23 -10.36 21.03
CA ALA A 474 -24.56 -10.11 20.49
C ALA A 474 -24.64 -10.43 18.98
N TRP A 475 -23.99 -11.50 18.56
CA TRP A 475 -23.95 -11.96 17.17
C TRP A 475 -24.96 -13.07 16.93
N GLN A 476 -25.44 -13.18 15.70
CA GLN A 476 -26.40 -14.17 15.24
C GLN A 476 -25.79 -15.01 14.12
N VAL A 477 -26.38 -16.17 13.88
CA VAL A 477 -26.00 -17.10 12.82
C VAL A 477 -27.08 -17.09 11.75
N ALA A 478 -26.78 -16.59 10.56
CA ALA A 478 -27.66 -16.73 9.39
C ALA A 478 -27.28 -18.00 8.60
N ALA A 479 -28.26 -18.83 8.30
CA ALA A 479 -28.14 -20.12 7.62
C ALA A 479 -29.30 -20.38 6.68
N GLY A 480 -29.21 -21.37 5.81
CA GLY A 480 -30.31 -21.88 4.98
C GLY A 480 -31.00 -20.78 4.16
N GLU A 481 -32.31 -20.62 4.36
CA GLU A 481 -33.12 -19.63 3.63
C GLU A 481 -32.76 -18.19 3.96
N GLU A 482 -32.43 -17.91 5.21
CA GLU A 482 -32.02 -16.57 5.65
C GLU A 482 -30.70 -16.15 4.97
N LEU A 483 -29.71 -17.03 4.95
CA LEU A 483 -28.46 -16.79 4.22
C LEU A 483 -28.71 -16.63 2.72
N THR A 484 -29.63 -17.45 2.14
CA THR A 484 -29.94 -17.34 0.73
C THR A 484 -30.59 -15.99 0.40
N ALA A 485 -31.49 -15.52 1.25
CA ALA A 485 -32.10 -14.20 1.10
C ALA A 485 -31.08 -13.07 1.26
N PHE A 486 -30.11 -13.20 2.19
CA PHE A 486 -29.04 -12.23 2.38
C PHE A 486 -28.11 -12.15 1.17
N VAL A 487 -27.70 -13.28 0.59
CA VAL A 487 -26.82 -13.35 -0.59
C VAL A 487 -27.52 -12.78 -1.83
N GLY A 488 -28.81 -13.06 -2.00
CA GLY A 488 -29.59 -12.59 -3.15
C GLY A 488 -29.04 -13.14 -4.48
N ASP A 489 -28.87 -12.25 -5.45
CA ASP A 489 -28.36 -12.53 -6.80
C ASP A 489 -26.88 -12.14 -7.00
N ALA A 490 -26.13 -12.04 -5.92
CA ALA A 490 -24.71 -11.70 -5.96
C ALA A 490 -23.91 -12.70 -6.80
N GLY A 491 -22.98 -12.18 -7.60
CA GLY A 491 -22.13 -12.99 -8.48
C GLY A 491 -20.99 -13.67 -7.76
N VAL A 492 -20.54 -14.79 -8.30
CA VAL A 492 -19.34 -15.52 -7.84
C VAL A 492 -18.08 -14.78 -8.32
N LEU A 493 -17.11 -14.64 -7.42
CA LEU A 493 -15.79 -14.08 -7.73
C LEU A 493 -14.90 -15.17 -8.30
N THR A 494 -14.19 -14.86 -9.39
CA THR A 494 -13.26 -15.77 -10.06
C THR A 494 -11.94 -15.09 -10.34
N ASP A 495 -10.87 -15.87 -10.63
CA ASP A 495 -9.57 -15.28 -10.99
C ASP A 495 -9.66 -14.38 -12.24
N ASP A 496 -10.63 -14.61 -13.13
CA ASP A 496 -10.89 -13.76 -14.28
C ASP A 496 -11.68 -12.48 -13.95
N PHE A 497 -12.48 -12.49 -12.87
CA PHE A 497 -13.31 -11.35 -12.48
C PHE A 497 -13.62 -11.34 -10.98
N ALA A 498 -12.89 -10.53 -10.24
CA ALA A 498 -13.06 -10.31 -8.81
C ALA A 498 -12.94 -8.81 -8.46
N PRO A 499 -13.99 -8.01 -8.70
CA PRO A 499 -13.96 -6.56 -8.49
C PRO A 499 -14.17 -6.19 -7.00
N VAL A 500 -13.34 -6.72 -6.10
CA VAL A 500 -13.47 -6.57 -4.64
C VAL A 500 -13.55 -5.11 -4.23
N ASP A 501 -12.62 -4.27 -4.70
CA ASP A 501 -12.57 -2.84 -4.34
C ASP A 501 -13.79 -2.04 -4.83
N GLN A 502 -14.48 -2.49 -5.88
CA GLN A 502 -15.67 -1.86 -6.41
C GLN A 502 -16.94 -2.30 -5.68
N LEU A 503 -16.95 -3.52 -5.15
CA LEU A 503 -18.06 -4.09 -4.36
C LEU A 503 -18.00 -3.62 -2.91
N LEU A 504 -16.79 -3.44 -2.38
CA LEU A 504 -16.56 -3.05 -0.99
C LEU A 504 -17.04 -1.62 -0.71
N THR A 505 -17.83 -1.46 0.33
CA THR A 505 -18.12 -0.18 0.96
C THR A 505 -17.26 -0.06 2.23
N PRO A 506 -16.10 0.64 2.17
CA PRO A 506 -15.09 0.53 3.21
C PRO A 506 -15.43 1.26 4.52
N TYR A 507 -16.38 2.20 4.48
CA TYR A 507 -16.79 3.00 5.64
C TYR A 507 -18.30 3.18 5.68
N ALA A 508 -18.87 3.29 6.89
CA ALA A 508 -20.26 3.67 7.04
C ALA A 508 -20.54 4.96 6.24
N SER A 509 -21.58 4.95 5.39
CA SER A 509 -22.02 6.16 4.74
C SER A 509 -22.38 7.17 5.83
N ALA A 510 -21.79 8.37 5.80
CA ALA A 510 -22.27 9.45 6.66
C ALA A 510 -23.76 9.59 6.39
N ALA A 511 -24.57 9.33 7.43
CA ALA A 511 -26.03 9.51 7.34
C ALA A 511 -26.26 10.95 6.88
N GLY A 512 -26.86 11.13 5.68
CA GLY A 512 -27.15 12.40 5.08
C GLY A 512 -28.21 13.19 5.86
#